data_fa4156667f167872701ed1c9cca03013
#
_entry.id   fa4156667f167872701ed1c9cca03013
#
_cell.length_a   1.000
_cell.length_b   1.000
_cell.length_c   1.000
_cell.angle_alpha   90.00
_cell.angle_beta   90.00
_cell.angle_gamma   90.00
#
_symmetry.space_group_name_H-M   'P 1'
#
loop_
_entity.id
_entity.type
_entity.pdbx_description
1 polymer ?
#
loop_
_entity_poly.entity_id
_entity_poly.type
_entity_poly.pdbx_seq_one_letter_code
_entity_poly.pdbx_strand_id
1 'polypeptide(L)'
;DNHFNGWAFGGQNKIDIHLTLKRIVGIIHDGLLEQGKHDLIHCLGTSILEYAVLFSDIQKAVRKYHNPDLQITFDCASPFFGAAKGLAYFNSNMEHNTKWTYSMEKTAENKDFDTDVRKFSDAVLAEGIHQKFSDSPVTDAMVMKDLCYRGKGFLNKHGKETKTSWDTLSYTLLQAHNVYQHMFAVQEANRQYDKGSVPAMLMNETFERVRFGDIVDEIFALNDRQKSLDLIEKHSKFWMQIQSGSQGYSGKRAVNAGTMFDQLFAVEDESPINTDEELEDSDDLMNDVEA
;
A
#
# COMPACT_ATOMS: atom_id res chain seq x y z
N ASP A 1 26.82 21.95 -6.96
CA ASP A 1 26.50 21.03 -5.86
C ASP A 1 25.01 20.72 -5.93
N ASN A 2 24.70 19.48 -6.29
CA ASN A 2 23.32 19.01 -6.30
C ASN A 2 22.96 18.60 -4.86
N HIS A 3 22.21 19.45 -4.17
CA HIS A 3 21.71 19.13 -2.84
C HIS A 3 20.35 18.47 -2.96
N PHE A 4 20.23 17.25 -2.48
CA PHE A 4 18.95 16.56 -2.33
C PHE A 4 18.34 16.91 -0.97
N ASN A 5 17.02 17.14 -0.94
CA ASN A 5 16.30 17.49 0.30
C ASN A 5 15.85 16.28 1.10
N GLY A 6 16.21 15.06 0.70
CA GLY A 6 15.79 13.85 1.36
C GLY A 6 16.32 12.57 0.73
N TRP A 7 15.81 11.45 1.23
CA TRP A 7 16.23 10.10 0.88
C TRP A 7 15.07 9.29 0.32
N ALA A 8 15.34 8.42 -0.62
CA ALA A 8 14.37 7.43 -1.11
C ALA A 8 14.84 6.02 -0.77
N PHE A 9 13.96 5.25 -0.12
CA PHE A 9 14.19 3.87 0.24
C PHE A 9 13.35 2.95 -0.65
N GLY A 10 14.00 2.14 -1.45
CA GLY A 10 13.37 1.19 -2.36
C GLY A 10 13.93 -0.23 -2.21
N GLY A 11 13.43 -1.16 -3.02
CA GLY A 11 13.86 -2.55 -3.01
C GLY A 11 13.62 -3.23 -1.67
N GLN A 12 14.61 -3.90 -1.11
CA GLN A 12 14.48 -4.63 0.15
C GLN A 12 14.15 -3.74 1.37
N ASN A 13 14.46 -2.44 1.32
CA ASN A 13 14.15 -1.54 2.44
C ASN A 13 12.66 -1.41 2.72
N LYS A 14 11.80 -1.68 1.76
CA LYS A 14 10.35 -1.62 1.96
C LYS A 14 9.81 -2.74 2.85
N ILE A 15 10.54 -3.85 2.97
CA ILE A 15 10.13 -5.03 3.74
C ILE A 15 11.11 -5.39 4.86
N ASP A 16 12.37 -4.98 4.75
CA ASP A 16 13.42 -5.24 5.74
C ASP A 16 13.55 -4.05 6.69
N ILE A 17 12.75 -4.09 7.76
CA ILE A 17 12.76 -3.02 8.76
C ILE A 17 14.08 -2.96 9.54
N HIS A 18 14.77 -4.08 9.72
CA HIS A 18 16.09 -4.12 10.34
C HIS A 18 17.08 -3.25 9.57
N LEU A 19 17.13 -3.45 8.25
CA LEU A 19 17.99 -2.67 7.37
C LEU A 19 17.56 -1.19 7.32
N THR A 20 16.26 -0.92 7.29
CA THR A 20 15.72 0.44 7.29
C THR A 20 16.12 1.22 8.54
N LEU A 21 15.95 0.63 9.73
CA LEU A 21 16.35 1.27 10.98
C LEU A 21 17.87 1.55 11.04
N LYS A 22 18.69 0.59 10.64
CA LYS A 22 20.16 0.79 10.56
C LYS A 22 20.54 1.92 9.62
N ARG A 23 19.87 2.04 8.48
CA ARG A 23 20.12 3.12 7.52
C ARG A 23 19.72 4.48 8.08
N ILE A 24 18.57 4.58 8.74
CA ILE A 24 18.14 5.83 9.36
C ILE A 24 19.13 6.23 10.46
N VAL A 25 19.55 5.31 11.33
CA VAL A 25 20.61 5.57 12.32
C VAL A 25 21.90 6.03 11.65
N GLY A 26 22.31 5.38 10.54
CA GLY A 26 23.48 5.77 9.77
C GLY A 26 23.41 7.20 9.27
N ILE A 27 22.36 7.55 8.54
CA ILE A 27 22.20 8.88 7.95
C ILE A 27 22.08 9.99 9.01
N ILE A 28 21.48 9.70 10.19
CA ILE A 28 21.43 10.63 11.31
C ILE A 28 22.85 10.93 11.82
N HIS A 29 23.63 9.90 12.15
CA HIS A 29 24.96 10.07 12.71
C HIS A 29 26.02 10.53 11.72
N ASP A 30 25.77 10.36 10.41
CA ASP A 30 26.59 10.92 9.34
C ASP A 30 26.24 12.39 9.04
N GLY A 31 25.30 13.00 9.77
CA GLY A 31 24.86 14.39 9.56
C GLY A 31 24.06 14.59 8.27
N LEU A 32 23.43 13.53 7.77
CA LEU A 32 22.70 13.52 6.51
C LEU A 32 21.16 13.55 6.70
N LEU A 33 20.71 13.89 7.91
CA LEU A 33 19.30 14.14 8.24
C LEU A 33 19.15 15.47 8.99
N GLU A 34 19.82 16.49 8.53
CA GLU A 34 19.87 17.82 9.17
C GLU A 34 18.56 18.58 8.89
N GLN A 35 17.98 19.14 9.95
CA GLN A 35 16.77 19.96 9.89
C GLN A 35 16.91 21.12 8.89
N GLY A 36 15.88 21.32 8.09
CA GLY A 36 15.85 22.37 7.07
C GLY A 36 16.66 22.05 5.80
N LYS A 37 17.34 20.88 5.77
CA LYS A 37 18.11 20.43 4.59
C LYS A 37 17.65 19.06 4.08
N HIS A 38 17.37 18.12 4.98
CA HIS A 38 17.06 16.74 4.64
C HIS A 38 15.80 16.29 5.41
N ASP A 39 14.68 16.92 5.13
CA ASP A 39 13.44 16.74 5.90
C ASP A 39 12.51 15.67 5.31
N LEU A 40 12.97 14.90 4.32
CA LEU A 40 12.14 13.91 3.65
C LEU A 40 12.81 12.53 3.60
N ILE A 41 12.06 11.50 4.00
CA ILE A 41 12.34 10.10 3.65
C ILE A 41 11.13 9.57 2.89
N HIS A 42 11.35 9.05 1.67
CA HIS A 42 10.31 8.43 0.86
C HIS A 42 10.52 6.92 0.75
N CYS A 43 9.51 6.14 1.15
CA CYS A 43 9.54 4.68 1.12
C CYS A 43 8.73 4.17 -0.07
N LEU A 44 9.41 3.68 -1.10
CA LEU A 44 8.81 3.27 -2.36
C LEU A 44 8.05 1.94 -2.23
N GLY A 45 6.85 1.88 -2.81
CA GLY A 45 6.12 0.65 -3.07
C GLY A 45 5.52 -0.03 -1.83
N THR A 46 4.93 0.72 -0.91
CA THR A 46 4.31 0.20 0.32
C THR A 46 2.81 0.43 0.34
N SER A 47 2.03 -0.64 0.47
CA SER A 47 0.56 -0.59 0.56
C SER A 47 -0.02 -1.20 1.85
N ILE A 48 0.81 -1.75 2.70
CA ILE A 48 0.42 -2.49 3.90
C ILE A 48 0.04 -1.52 5.01
N LEU A 49 -1.13 -1.71 5.64
CA LEU A 49 -1.65 -0.81 6.68
C LEU A 49 -0.76 -0.74 7.92
N GLU A 50 -0.20 -1.85 8.33
CA GLU A 50 0.73 -1.90 9.46
C GLU A 50 2.01 -1.10 9.20
N TYR A 51 2.46 -1.01 7.95
CA TYR A 51 3.62 -0.18 7.59
C TYR A 51 3.30 1.31 7.65
N ALA A 52 2.06 1.73 7.40
CA ALA A 52 1.67 3.12 7.62
C ALA A 52 1.86 3.54 9.08
N VAL A 53 1.49 2.67 10.01
CA VAL A 53 1.69 2.88 11.46
C VAL A 53 3.18 2.82 11.82
N LEU A 54 3.89 1.82 11.31
CA LEU A 54 5.32 1.62 11.52
C LEU A 54 6.14 2.86 11.10
N PHE A 55 5.89 3.40 9.91
CA PHE A 55 6.56 4.61 9.45
C PHE A 55 6.17 5.84 10.27
N SER A 56 4.93 5.91 10.74
CA SER A 56 4.49 7.00 11.63
C SER A 56 5.23 6.96 12.97
N ASP A 57 5.47 5.78 13.54
CA ASP A 57 6.22 5.64 14.79
C ASP A 57 7.70 6.01 14.60
N ILE A 58 8.32 5.57 13.51
CA ILE A 58 9.69 6.00 13.17
C ILE A 58 9.75 7.53 13.02
N GLN A 59 8.80 8.10 12.28
CA GLN A 59 8.72 9.55 12.11
C GLN A 59 8.58 10.29 13.44
N LYS A 60 7.67 9.83 14.32
CA LYS A 60 7.48 10.41 15.65
C LYS A 60 8.76 10.38 16.48
N ALA A 61 9.46 9.24 16.50
CA ALA A 61 10.69 9.08 17.27
C ALA A 61 11.83 9.95 16.71
N VAL A 62 12.04 9.95 15.38
CA VAL A 62 13.09 10.79 14.77
C VAL A 62 12.79 12.27 14.94
N ARG A 63 11.54 12.70 14.82
CA ARG A 63 11.14 14.09 15.09
C ARG A 63 11.42 14.52 16.51
N LYS A 64 11.21 13.62 17.47
CA LYS A 64 11.40 13.90 18.89
C LYS A 64 12.86 14.13 19.27
N TYR A 65 13.78 13.39 18.64
CA TYR A 65 15.16 13.34 19.09
C TYR A 65 16.19 13.94 18.13
N HIS A 66 15.86 14.07 16.84
CA HIS A 66 16.84 14.42 15.80
C HIS A 66 16.38 15.54 14.87
N ASN A 67 15.34 15.32 14.09
CA ASN A 67 14.87 16.27 13.08
C ASN A 67 13.36 16.49 13.20
N PRO A 68 12.91 17.57 13.87
CA PRO A 68 11.49 17.84 14.11
C PRO A 68 10.66 18.06 12.85
N ASP A 69 11.31 18.40 11.73
CA ASP A 69 10.64 18.68 10.44
C ASP A 69 10.57 17.46 9.53
N LEU A 70 11.19 16.32 9.93
CA LEU A 70 11.20 15.11 9.13
C LEU A 70 9.79 14.67 8.74
N GLN A 71 9.61 14.35 7.47
CA GLN A 71 8.43 13.69 6.93
C GLN A 71 8.81 12.34 6.33
N ILE A 72 8.12 11.28 6.72
CA ILE A 72 8.21 9.99 6.05
C ILE A 72 6.97 9.81 5.18
N THR A 73 7.18 9.67 3.89
CA THR A 73 6.13 9.44 2.91
C THR A 73 6.30 8.07 2.25
N PHE A 74 5.23 7.54 1.70
CA PHE A 74 5.25 6.29 0.95
C PHE A 74 4.19 6.29 -0.14
N ASP A 75 4.37 5.45 -1.14
CA ASP A 75 3.47 5.29 -2.28
C ASP A 75 3.18 3.82 -2.55
N CYS A 76 2.16 3.56 -3.35
CA CYS A 76 1.93 2.23 -3.90
C CYS A 76 1.08 2.28 -5.16
N ALA A 77 1.30 1.32 -6.06
CA ALA A 77 0.48 1.13 -7.25
C ALA A 77 -0.75 0.24 -7.02
N SER A 78 -0.90 -0.36 -5.83
CA SER A 78 -1.94 -1.36 -5.54
C SER A 78 -3.37 -0.90 -5.83
N PRO A 79 -3.80 0.35 -5.53
CA PRO A 79 -5.15 0.83 -5.88
C PRO A 79 -5.41 0.83 -7.39
N PHE A 80 -4.39 1.15 -8.18
CA PHE A 80 -4.46 1.19 -9.65
C PHE A 80 -4.51 -0.22 -10.22
N PHE A 81 -3.66 -1.13 -9.75
CA PHE A 81 -3.69 -2.54 -10.13
C PHE A 81 -5.02 -3.21 -9.75
N GLY A 82 -5.56 -2.88 -8.58
CA GLY A 82 -6.89 -3.33 -8.17
C GLY A 82 -7.93 -2.92 -9.20
N ALA A 83 -7.97 -1.64 -9.58
CA ALA A 83 -8.90 -1.14 -10.58
C ALA A 83 -8.71 -1.83 -11.94
N ALA A 84 -7.47 -2.02 -12.40
CA ALA A 84 -7.18 -2.71 -13.65
C ALA A 84 -7.72 -4.14 -13.70
N LYS A 85 -7.84 -4.80 -12.55
CA LYS A 85 -8.40 -6.14 -12.40
C LYS A 85 -9.90 -6.15 -12.07
N GLY A 86 -10.54 -4.99 -12.06
CA GLY A 86 -11.96 -4.86 -11.71
C GLY A 86 -12.24 -5.01 -10.21
N LEU A 87 -11.26 -4.68 -9.37
CA LEU A 87 -11.40 -4.77 -7.92
C LEU A 87 -11.64 -3.39 -7.32
N ALA A 88 -12.64 -3.28 -6.48
CA ALA A 88 -12.92 -2.08 -5.71
C ALA A 88 -12.61 -2.30 -4.23
N TYR A 89 -11.92 -1.36 -3.63
CA TYR A 89 -11.68 -1.33 -2.19
C TYR A 89 -12.95 -0.92 -1.48
N PHE A 90 -13.32 -1.61 -0.41
CA PHE A 90 -14.54 -1.24 0.28
C PHE A 90 -14.45 -1.25 1.80
N ASN A 91 -13.59 -2.00 2.41
CA ASN A 91 -13.51 -2.07 3.86
C ASN A 91 -12.08 -2.38 4.33
N SER A 92 -11.82 -2.16 5.61
CA SER A 92 -10.58 -2.58 6.24
C SER A 92 -10.85 -3.16 7.62
N ASN A 93 -10.08 -4.18 8.00
CA ASN A 93 -10.08 -4.72 9.36
C ASN A 93 -8.82 -4.25 10.09
N MET A 94 -9.01 -3.63 11.27
CA MET A 94 -7.94 -3.06 12.09
C MET A 94 -8.16 -3.40 13.58
N GLU A 95 -8.63 -4.61 13.86
CA GLU A 95 -8.83 -5.07 15.22
C GLU A 95 -7.51 -5.26 15.95
N HIS A 96 -7.52 -5.01 17.25
CA HIS A 96 -6.36 -5.18 18.11
C HIS A 96 -5.84 -6.62 18.05
N ASN A 97 -4.53 -6.76 17.94
CA ASN A 97 -3.82 -8.04 17.92
C ASN A 97 -4.23 -8.96 16.75
N THR A 98 -4.70 -8.38 15.65
CA THR A 98 -4.98 -9.09 14.41
C THR A 98 -4.09 -8.58 13.27
N LYS A 99 -4.11 -9.26 12.13
CA LYS A 99 -3.55 -8.76 10.88
C LYS A 99 -4.49 -7.70 10.32
N TRP A 100 -3.95 -6.53 10.01
CA TRP A 100 -4.72 -5.47 9.38
C TRP A 100 -4.79 -5.65 7.87
N THR A 101 -5.98 -5.61 7.33
CA THR A 101 -6.20 -5.91 5.91
C THR A 101 -7.23 -4.99 5.29
N TYR A 102 -7.11 -4.81 3.96
CA TYR A 102 -8.18 -4.27 3.13
C TYR A 102 -9.14 -5.38 2.73
N SER A 103 -10.39 -5.02 2.51
CA SER A 103 -11.33 -5.82 1.76
C SER A 103 -11.47 -5.26 0.35
N MET A 104 -11.48 -6.15 -0.62
CA MET A 104 -11.68 -5.80 -2.03
C MET A 104 -12.68 -6.74 -2.62
N GLU A 105 -13.59 -6.20 -3.44
CA GLU A 105 -14.62 -6.95 -4.12
C GLU A 105 -14.53 -6.74 -5.62
N LYS A 106 -14.86 -7.78 -6.37
CA LYS A 106 -14.88 -7.69 -7.81
C LYS A 106 -16.10 -6.91 -8.27
N THR A 107 -15.89 -5.91 -9.11
CA THR A 107 -16.98 -5.19 -9.75
C THR A 107 -17.74 -6.09 -10.71
N ALA A 108 -19.00 -5.73 -11.00
CA ALA A 108 -19.83 -6.49 -11.92
C ALA A 108 -19.21 -6.58 -13.32
N GLU A 109 -19.22 -7.77 -13.92
CA GLU A 109 -18.82 -8.02 -15.32
C GLU A 109 -20.02 -8.15 -16.24
N ASN A 110 -21.21 -7.76 -15.81
CA ASN A 110 -22.41 -8.03 -16.54
C ASN A 110 -22.73 -6.92 -17.54
N LYS A 111 -22.93 -7.29 -18.80
CA LYS A 111 -23.36 -6.38 -19.87
C LYS A 111 -24.73 -5.76 -19.60
N ASP A 112 -25.56 -6.41 -18.79
CA ASP A 112 -26.89 -5.90 -18.42
C ASP A 112 -26.81 -4.59 -17.62
N PHE A 113 -25.65 -4.29 -17.02
CA PHE A 113 -25.42 -3.02 -16.33
C PHE A 113 -25.00 -1.86 -17.24
N ASP A 114 -24.77 -2.08 -18.51
CA ASP A 114 -24.36 -1.02 -19.46
C ASP A 114 -25.37 0.14 -19.56
N THR A 115 -26.61 -0.13 -19.27
CA THR A 115 -27.72 0.85 -19.26
C THR A 115 -28.26 1.16 -17.86
N ASP A 116 -27.66 0.59 -16.81
CA ASP A 116 -28.14 0.72 -15.46
C ASP A 116 -27.79 2.10 -14.87
N VAL A 117 -28.81 2.91 -14.65
CA VAL A 117 -28.69 4.28 -14.13
C VAL A 117 -28.95 4.37 -12.61
N ARG A 118 -29.07 3.24 -11.92
CA ARG A 118 -29.18 3.25 -10.46
C ARG A 118 -27.89 3.80 -9.84
N LYS A 119 -28.01 4.53 -8.74
CA LYS A 119 -26.84 4.99 -7.98
C LYS A 119 -25.99 3.78 -7.58
N PHE A 120 -24.70 3.92 -7.74
CA PHE A 120 -23.74 2.84 -7.43
C PHE A 120 -23.81 2.45 -5.95
N SER A 121 -23.90 3.42 -5.04
CA SER A 121 -24.03 3.20 -3.60
C SER A 121 -25.28 2.39 -3.20
N ASP A 122 -26.34 2.43 -4.00
CA ASP A 122 -27.60 1.77 -3.74
C ASP A 122 -27.73 0.41 -4.44
N ALA A 123 -26.83 0.10 -5.37
CA ALA A 123 -26.91 -1.10 -6.17
C ALA A 123 -26.30 -2.32 -5.46
N VAL A 124 -26.88 -3.48 -5.70
CA VAL A 124 -26.24 -4.78 -5.44
C VAL A 124 -25.33 -5.05 -6.64
N LEU A 125 -24.01 -5.06 -6.42
CA LEU A 125 -23.04 -4.94 -7.49
C LEU A 125 -22.89 -6.15 -8.37
N ALA A 126 -22.91 -7.34 -7.82
CA ALA A 126 -22.78 -8.55 -8.61
C ALA A 126 -23.34 -9.72 -7.83
N GLU A 127 -23.59 -10.79 -8.56
CA GLU A 127 -23.90 -12.07 -7.95
C GLU A 127 -22.75 -12.48 -7.02
N GLY A 128 -23.03 -12.68 -5.73
CA GLY A 128 -22.05 -12.99 -4.69
C GLY A 128 -21.44 -11.80 -3.95
N ILE A 129 -21.64 -10.56 -4.38
CA ILE A 129 -21.28 -9.37 -3.59
C ILE A 129 -22.48 -8.99 -2.71
N HIS A 130 -22.36 -9.26 -1.42
CA HIS A 130 -23.46 -9.05 -0.46
C HIS A 130 -23.33 -7.75 0.33
N GLN A 131 -22.29 -6.95 0.11
CA GLN A 131 -22.00 -5.75 0.87
C GLN A 131 -22.13 -4.51 -0.02
N LYS A 132 -22.63 -3.43 0.55
CA LYS A 132 -22.57 -2.13 -0.11
C LYS A 132 -21.11 -1.72 -0.24
N PHE A 133 -20.79 -1.09 -1.36
CA PHE A 133 -19.51 -0.40 -1.49
C PHE A 133 -19.36 0.63 -0.39
N SER A 134 -18.15 0.79 0.10
CA SER A 134 -17.83 1.91 0.98
C SER A 134 -18.03 3.22 0.25
N ASP A 135 -18.62 4.18 0.94
CA ASP A 135 -18.87 5.49 0.36
C ASP A 135 -17.54 6.19 0.02
N SER A 136 -17.54 6.86 -1.10
CA SER A 136 -16.49 7.79 -1.46
C SER A 136 -17.10 8.96 -2.24
N PRO A 137 -16.44 10.12 -2.27
CA PRO A 137 -16.93 11.26 -3.07
C PRO A 137 -17.13 10.93 -4.54
N VAL A 138 -16.43 9.89 -5.02
CA VAL A 138 -16.54 9.40 -6.40
C VAL A 138 -17.82 8.59 -6.57
N THR A 139 -18.06 7.61 -5.69
CA THR A 139 -19.22 6.70 -5.78
C THR A 139 -20.55 7.41 -5.57
N ASP A 140 -20.56 8.51 -4.82
CA ASP A 140 -21.77 9.33 -4.63
C ASP A 140 -22.29 9.96 -5.93
N ALA A 141 -21.37 10.25 -6.85
CA ALA A 141 -21.68 10.88 -8.14
C ALA A 141 -21.92 9.85 -9.26
N MET A 142 -21.76 8.54 -8.99
CA MET A 142 -21.77 7.50 -10.01
C MET A 142 -23.04 6.69 -10.07
N VAL A 143 -23.31 6.16 -11.25
CA VAL A 143 -24.32 5.14 -11.50
C VAL A 143 -23.68 3.82 -11.87
N MET A 144 -24.42 2.73 -11.81
CA MET A 144 -23.89 1.37 -12.05
C MET A 144 -23.15 1.21 -13.36
N LYS A 145 -23.67 1.78 -14.44
CA LYS A 145 -23.01 1.72 -15.76
C LYS A 145 -21.60 2.31 -15.76
N ASP A 146 -21.29 3.26 -14.88
CA ASP A 146 -20.01 3.95 -14.83
C ASP A 146 -18.90 3.08 -14.20
N LEU A 147 -19.28 2.06 -13.41
CA LEU A 147 -18.33 1.15 -12.75
C LEU A 147 -18.47 -0.31 -13.16
N CYS A 148 -19.25 -0.59 -14.19
CA CYS A 148 -19.37 -1.94 -14.67
C CYS A 148 -18.11 -2.36 -15.45
N TYR A 149 -17.41 -3.36 -14.95
CA TYR A 149 -16.30 -3.98 -15.67
C TYR A 149 -16.81 -4.82 -16.84
N ARG A 150 -16.35 -4.53 -18.03
CA ARG A 150 -16.92 -5.13 -19.27
C ARG A 150 -16.22 -6.40 -19.74
N GLY A 151 -15.20 -6.88 -19.04
CA GLY A 151 -14.49 -8.09 -19.41
C GLY A 151 -13.54 -7.94 -20.60
N LYS A 152 -12.97 -9.05 -21.06
CA LYS A 152 -11.97 -9.05 -22.13
C LYS A 152 -12.57 -8.66 -23.48
N GLY A 153 -11.86 -7.84 -24.23
CA GLY A 153 -12.16 -7.55 -25.64
C GLY A 153 -13.26 -6.54 -25.90
N PHE A 154 -13.94 -6.04 -24.89
CA PHE A 154 -15.16 -5.27 -25.11
C PHE A 154 -14.92 -3.81 -25.56
N LEU A 155 -13.82 -3.17 -25.14
CA LEU A 155 -13.54 -1.77 -25.47
C LEU A 155 -12.13 -1.54 -26.02
N ASN A 156 -11.42 -2.60 -26.30
CA ASN A 156 -10.11 -2.45 -26.91
C ASN A 156 -10.28 -2.02 -28.37
N LYS A 157 -10.00 -0.75 -28.69
CA LYS A 157 -10.05 -0.21 -30.05
C LYS A 157 -9.21 -0.99 -31.06
N HIS A 158 -8.26 -1.81 -30.59
CA HIS A 158 -7.39 -2.63 -31.41
C HIS A 158 -7.89 -4.08 -31.57
N GLY A 159 -9.05 -4.44 -31.03
CA GLY A 159 -9.65 -5.76 -31.19
C GLY A 159 -8.87 -6.94 -30.58
N LYS A 160 -7.90 -6.67 -29.71
CA LYS A 160 -7.11 -7.73 -29.05
C LYS A 160 -7.89 -8.31 -27.87
N GLU A 161 -8.26 -9.57 -27.94
CA GLU A 161 -9.04 -10.29 -26.91
C GLU A 161 -8.31 -10.49 -25.57
N THR A 162 -7.03 -10.20 -25.51
CA THR A 162 -6.17 -10.56 -24.37
C THR A 162 -6.14 -9.53 -23.24
N LYS A 163 -6.58 -8.30 -23.47
CA LYS A 163 -6.54 -7.24 -22.47
C LYS A 163 -7.92 -7.00 -21.85
N THR A 164 -7.94 -6.71 -20.56
CA THR A 164 -9.13 -6.28 -19.83
C THR A 164 -9.63 -4.97 -20.42
N SER A 165 -10.93 -4.87 -20.70
CA SER A 165 -11.51 -3.66 -21.26
C SER A 165 -12.27 -2.88 -20.22
N TRP A 166 -11.74 -1.71 -19.96
CA TRP A 166 -12.44 -0.62 -19.30
C TRP A 166 -12.63 0.51 -20.32
N ASP A 167 -13.76 1.20 -20.29
CA ASP A 167 -13.73 2.54 -20.83
C ASP A 167 -12.89 3.43 -19.90
N THR A 168 -12.28 4.45 -20.48
CA THR A 168 -11.32 5.30 -19.75
C THR A 168 -11.96 5.99 -18.54
N LEU A 169 -13.22 6.39 -18.64
CA LEU A 169 -13.93 7.06 -17.55
C LEU A 169 -14.16 6.10 -16.38
N SER A 170 -14.76 4.93 -16.64
CA SER A 170 -15.03 3.93 -15.60
C SER A 170 -13.75 3.48 -14.91
N TYR A 171 -12.68 3.27 -15.66
CA TYR A 171 -11.38 2.91 -15.11
C TYR A 171 -10.82 4.00 -14.18
N THR A 172 -10.85 5.25 -14.64
CA THR A 172 -10.36 6.40 -13.85
C THR A 172 -11.19 6.59 -12.58
N LEU A 173 -12.50 6.42 -12.66
CA LEU A 173 -13.39 6.56 -11.51
C LEU A 173 -13.12 5.46 -10.47
N LEU A 174 -12.92 4.21 -10.89
CA LEU A 174 -12.59 3.13 -9.97
C LEU A 174 -11.19 3.31 -9.35
N GLN A 175 -10.21 3.79 -10.12
CA GLN A 175 -8.91 4.18 -9.58
C GLN A 175 -9.04 5.25 -8.51
N ALA A 176 -9.80 6.31 -8.78
CA ALA A 176 -10.01 7.41 -7.84
C ALA A 176 -10.71 6.92 -6.56
N HIS A 177 -11.72 6.03 -6.67
CA HIS A 177 -12.35 5.39 -5.53
C HIS A 177 -11.35 4.57 -4.70
N ASN A 178 -10.57 3.72 -5.34
CA ASN A 178 -9.58 2.88 -4.65
C ASN A 178 -8.50 3.71 -3.95
N VAL A 179 -8.02 4.77 -4.60
CA VAL A 179 -7.06 5.71 -3.98
C VAL A 179 -7.66 6.38 -2.75
N TYR A 180 -8.90 6.85 -2.86
CA TYR A 180 -9.60 7.45 -1.73
C TYR A 180 -9.72 6.47 -0.55
N GLN A 181 -10.20 5.25 -0.81
CA GLN A 181 -10.34 4.21 0.21
C GLN A 181 -8.99 3.82 0.83
N HIS A 182 -7.94 3.74 0.03
CA HIS A 182 -6.59 3.48 0.52
C HIS A 182 -6.10 4.59 1.45
N MET A 183 -6.22 5.84 1.05
CA MET A 183 -5.83 6.99 1.87
C MET A 183 -6.62 7.06 3.16
N PHE A 184 -7.93 6.82 3.09
CA PHE A 184 -8.80 6.77 4.26
C PHE A 184 -8.37 5.66 5.23
N ALA A 185 -8.10 4.46 4.72
CA ALA A 185 -7.65 3.33 5.54
C ALA A 185 -6.29 3.58 6.20
N VAL A 186 -5.35 4.22 5.51
CA VAL A 186 -4.05 4.63 6.08
C VAL A 186 -4.23 5.63 7.23
N GLN A 187 -5.10 6.62 7.07
CA GLN A 187 -5.40 7.58 8.13
C GLN A 187 -6.10 6.90 9.31
N GLU A 188 -7.04 6.02 9.03
CA GLU A 188 -7.76 5.26 10.05
C GLU A 188 -6.83 4.30 10.79
N ALA A 189 -5.87 3.67 10.11
CA ALA A 189 -4.87 2.82 10.74
C ALA A 189 -4.09 3.58 11.82
N ASN A 190 -3.59 4.77 11.50
CA ASN A 190 -2.90 5.62 12.48
C ASN A 190 -3.85 6.03 13.63
N ARG A 191 -5.09 6.39 13.32
CA ARG A 191 -6.08 6.76 14.33
C ARG A 191 -6.43 5.61 15.28
N GLN A 192 -6.57 4.39 14.77
CA GLN A 192 -6.84 3.20 15.59
C GLN A 192 -5.62 2.86 16.46
N TYR A 193 -4.43 2.96 15.92
CA TYR A 193 -3.20 2.74 16.66
C TYR A 193 -3.04 3.74 17.81
N ASP A 194 -3.27 5.02 17.57
CA ASP A 194 -3.22 6.06 18.60
C ASP A 194 -4.28 5.84 19.71
N LYS A 195 -5.38 5.13 19.41
CA LYS A 195 -6.38 4.70 20.39
C LYS A 195 -6.02 3.40 21.12
N GLY A 196 -4.89 2.79 20.80
CA GLY A 196 -4.39 1.58 21.45
C GLY A 196 -4.70 0.27 20.71
N SER A 197 -5.29 0.32 19.53
CA SER A 197 -5.41 -0.87 18.66
C SER A 197 -4.08 -1.12 17.97
N VAL A 198 -3.37 -2.17 18.37
CA VAL A 198 -2.04 -2.50 17.83
C VAL A 198 -2.15 -3.74 16.96
N PRO A 199 -1.67 -3.71 15.69
CA PRO A 199 -1.66 -4.91 14.86
C PRO A 199 -0.68 -5.96 15.41
N ALA A 200 -1.01 -7.23 15.24
CA ALA A 200 -0.19 -8.34 15.73
C ALA A 200 1.26 -8.26 15.25
N MET A 201 1.48 -7.80 14.02
CA MET A 201 2.81 -7.66 13.44
C MET A 201 3.71 -6.68 14.21
N LEU A 202 3.14 -5.67 14.89
CA LEU A 202 3.87 -4.63 15.61
C LEU A 202 3.94 -4.87 17.13
N MET A 203 3.58 -6.08 17.59
CA MET A 203 3.76 -6.55 18.96
C MET A 203 4.89 -7.54 19.04
N ASN A 204 5.89 -7.28 19.87
CA ASN A 204 6.97 -8.20 20.15
C ASN A 204 6.56 -9.19 21.25
N GLU A 205 6.15 -10.37 20.87
CA GLU A 205 5.74 -11.44 21.80
C GLU A 205 6.91 -12.02 22.62
N THR A 206 8.14 -11.85 22.13
CA THR A 206 9.36 -12.43 22.77
C THR A 206 9.83 -11.60 23.99
N PHE A 207 9.49 -10.30 24.02
CA PHE A 207 9.93 -9.38 25.05
C PHE A 207 8.73 -8.69 25.70
N GLU A 208 8.07 -9.35 26.65
CA GLU A 208 7.03 -8.77 27.52
C GLU A 208 5.92 -7.98 26.76
N ARG A 209 5.65 -8.35 25.50
CA ARG A 209 4.67 -7.71 24.63
C ARG A 209 4.95 -6.22 24.40
N VAL A 210 6.20 -5.85 24.18
CA VAL A 210 6.60 -4.48 23.86
C VAL A 210 6.17 -4.12 22.44
N ARG A 211 5.63 -2.93 22.26
CA ARG A 211 5.21 -2.44 20.94
C ARG A 211 6.41 -1.97 20.12
N PHE A 212 6.27 -2.06 18.79
CA PHE A 212 7.26 -1.55 17.85
C PHE A 212 7.66 -0.09 18.16
N GLY A 213 6.69 0.78 18.35
CA GLY A 213 6.92 2.20 18.63
C GLY A 213 7.75 2.46 19.89
N ASP A 214 7.57 1.64 20.94
CA ASP A 214 8.34 1.79 22.19
C ASP A 214 9.83 1.47 21.97
N ILE A 215 10.12 0.41 21.19
CA ILE A 215 11.51 0.03 20.85
C ILE A 215 12.16 1.09 19.96
N VAL A 216 11.41 1.59 18.98
CA VAL A 216 11.89 2.63 18.05
C VAL A 216 12.16 3.95 18.77
N ASP A 217 11.31 4.34 19.72
CA ASP A 217 11.54 5.51 20.58
C ASP A 217 12.85 5.35 21.37
N GLU A 218 13.11 4.16 21.95
CA GLU A 218 14.35 3.86 22.67
C GLU A 218 15.57 3.93 21.75
N ILE A 219 15.51 3.36 20.53
CA ILE A 219 16.61 3.39 19.56
C ILE A 219 17.03 4.82 19.23
N PHE A 220 16.07 5.69 18.93
CA PHE A 220 16.36 7.06 18.51
C PHE A 220 16.60 8.01 19.68
N ALA A 221 16.23 7.66 20.91
CA ALA A 221 16.60 8.39 22.12
C ALA A 221 18.11 8.28 22.43
N LEU A 222 18.79 7.25 21.93
CA LEU A 222 20.21 7.06 22.11
C LEU A 222 20.98 8.02 21.18
N ASN A 223 21.72 8.95 21.76
CA ASN A 223 22.62 9.82 20.99
C ASN A 223 24.00 9.18 20.78
N ASP A 224 24.01 7.90 20.40
CA ASP A 224 25.21 7.08 20.22
C ASP A 224 24.93 6.04 19.13
N ARG A 225 25.66 6.16 18.02
CA ARG A 225 25.49 5.29 16.86
C ARG A 225 25.60 3.80 17.20
N GLN A 226 26.66 3.44 17.96
CA GLN A 226 26.89 2.02 18.24
C GLN A 226 25.83 1.44 19.15
N LYS A 227 25.44 2.18 20.20
CA LYS A 227 24.37 1.72 21.10
C LYS A 227 23.03 1.57 20.39
N SER A 228 22.69 2.49 19.47
CA SER A 228 21.49 2.37 18.65
C SER A 228 21.53 1.12 17.75
N LEU A 229 22.69 0.85 17.12
CA LEU A 229 22.87 -0.35 16.30
C LEU A 229 22.82 -1.63 17.15
N ASP A 230 23.44 -1.65 18.33
CA ASP A 230 23.40 -2.79 19.24
C ASP A 230 21.96 -3.09 19.71
N LEU A 231 21.17 -2.04 19.99
CA LEU A 231 19.76 -2.19 20.34
C LEU A 231 18.92 -2.72 19.17
N ILE A 232 19.19 -2.27 17.94
CA ILE A 232 18.57 -2.83 16.74
C ILE A 232 18.90 -4.32 16.61
N GLU A 233 20.17 -4.72 16.79
CA GLU A 233 20.57 -6.14 16.75
C GLU A 233 19.90 -6.98 17.85
N LYS A 234 19.77 -6.45 19.05
CA LYS A 234 19.08 -7.11 20.17
C LYS A 234 17.66 -7.54 19.78
N HIS A 235 16.97 -6.76 18.97
CA HIS A 235 15.60 -7.03 18.52
C HIS A 235 15.52 -7.70 17.15
N SER A 236 16.60 -8.27 16.62
CA SER A 236 16.68 -8.87 15.28
C SER A 236 15.57 -9.90 14.99
N LYS A 237 15.19 -10.71 15.98
CA LYS A 237 14.06 -11.68 15.83
C LYS A 237 12.73 -10.99 15.60
N PHE A 238 12.50 -9.85 16.24
CA PHE A 238 11.28 -9.08 16.03
C PHE A 238 11.22 -8.45 14.64
N TRP A 239 12.35 -7.93 14.15
CA TRP A 239 12.41 -7.45 12.77
C TRP A 239 12.16 -8.55 11.75
N MET A 240 12.65 -9.76 12.00
CA MET A 240 12.35 -10.92 11.16
C MET A 240 10.87 -11.34 11.23
N GLN A 241 10.23 -11.21 12.39
CA GLN A 241 8.79 -11.42 12.53
C GLN A 241 7.99 -10.42 11.67
N ILE A 242 8.33 -9.13 11.72
CA ILE A 242 7.70 -8.10 10.89
C ILE A 242 7.91 -8.39 9.42
N GLN A 243 9.13 -8.73 9.01
CA GLN A 243 9.45 -9.08 7.64
C GLN A 243 8.69 -10.32 7.16
N SER A 244 8.58 -11.36 7.98
CA SER A 244 7.82 -12.58 7.66
C SER A 244 6.32 -12.29 7.55
N GLY A 245 5.79 -11.42 8.41
CA GLY A 245 4.41 -10.94 8.32
C GLY A 245 4.15 -10.18 7.03
N SER A 246 5.09 -9.32 6.60
CA SER A 246 4.99 -8.60 5.34
C SER A 246 5.14 -9.48 4.10
N GLN A 247 5.96 -10.53 4.16
CA GLN A 247 6.11 -11.50 3.07
C GLN A 247 4.84 -12.31 2.80
N GLY A 248 3.96 -12.48 3.78
CA GLY A 248 2.63 -13.05 3.57
C GLY A 248 1.76 -12.23 2.63
N TYR A 249 2.11 -10.97 2.39
CA TYR A 249 1.46 -10.11 1.39
C TYR A 249 2.08 -10.27 -0.02
N SER A 250 3.26 -10.84 -0.16
CA SER A 250 3.95 -11.06 -1.44
C SER A 250 3.70 -12.44 -2.06
N GLY A 251 2.53 -12.99 -1.85
CA GLY A 251 1.99 -13.98 -2.77
C GLY A 251 2.31 -15.45 -2.57
N LYS A 252 3.16 -15.87 -1.68
CA LYS A 252 3.47 -17.31 -1.56
C LYS A 252 2.64 -18.10 -0.54
N ARG A 253 1.71 -17.48 0.21
CA ARG A 253 0.90 -18.17 1.24
C ARG A 253 -0.53 -17.68 1.39
N ALA A 254 -1.14 -17.28 0.32
CA ALA A 254 -2.54 -16.87 0.31
C ALA A 254 -3.53 -18.04 0.40
N VAL A 255 -3.13 -19.18 0.87
CA VAL A 255 -4.01 -20.38 0.86
C VAL A 255 -5.17 -20.27 1.86
N ASN A 256 -5.15 -19.31 2.79
CA ASN A 256 -6.21 -19.16 3.79
C ASN A 256 -6.65 -17.71 4.07
N ALA A 257 -6.16 -16.75 3.34
CA ALA A 257 -6.65 -15.39 3.48
C ALA A 257 -7.76 -15.19 2.47
N GLY A 258 -8.98 -15.11 2.92
CA GLY A 258 -10.14 -14.79 2.11
C GLY A 258 -10.13 -13.35 1.58
N THR A 259 -8.95 -12.76 1.40
CA THR A 259 -8.78 -11.44 0.83
C THR A 259 -8.10 -11.55 -0.53
N MET A 260 -8.72 -10.98 -1.52
CA MET A 260 -8.25 -10.89 -2.90
C MET A 260 -6.92 -10.13 -3.04
N PHE A 261 -6.47 -9.45 -1.98
CA PHE A 261 -5.17 -8.79 -1.92
C PHE A 261 -4.02 -9.80 -2.01
N ASP A 262 -4.16 -10.93 -1.35
CA ASP A 262 -3.16 -12.01 -1.41
C ASP A 262 -3.09 -12.65 -2.80
N GLN A 263 -4.20 -12.64 -3.55
CA GLN A 263 -4.25 -13.13 -4.93
C GLN A 263 -3.60 -12.17 -5.93
N LEU A 264 -3.64 -10.86 -5.66
CA LEU A 264 -3.02 -9.84 -6.50
C LEU A 264 -1.49 -9.97 -6.56
N PHE A 265 -0.88 -10.35 -5.45
CA PHE A 265 0.57 -10.54 -5.37
C PHE A 265 1.02 -11.97 -5.70
N ALA A 266 0.12 -12.97 -5.59
CA ALA A 266 0.43 -14.34 -5.97
C ALA A 266 0.62 -14.54 -7.48
N VAL A 267 0.02 -13.66 -8.29
CA VAL A 267 0.07 -13.76 -9.76
C VAL A 267 1.37 -13.17 -10.34
N GLU A 268 2.02 -12.26 -9.61
CA GLU A 268 3.27 -11.63 -10.10
C GLU A 268 4.51 -12.54 -9.95
N ASP A 269 4.45 -13.58 -9.11
CA ASP A 269 5.61 -14.46 -8.84
C ASP A 269 5.66 -15.70 -9.76
N GLU A 270 4.62 -15.99 -10.56
CA GLU A 270 4.56 -17.23 -11.37
C GLU A 270 4.85 -17.04 -12.87
N SER A 271 4.99 -15.82 -13.34
CA SER A 271 5.42 -15.58 -14.72
C SER A 271 6.76 -14.86 -14.73
N PRO A 272 7.81 -15.42 -15.35
CA PRO A 272 8.94 -14.58 -15.74
C PRO A 272 8.36 -13.52 -16.67
N ILE A 273 8.47 -12.26 -16.25
CA ILE A 273 8.15 -11.11 -17.08
C ILE A 273 9.00 -11.27 -18.33
N ASN A 274 8.35 -11.56 -19.45
CA ASN A 274 9.00 -11.53 -20.74
C ASN A 274 9.15 -10.04 -21.07
N THR A 275 10.31 -9.49 -20.67
CA THR A 275 10.63 -8.06 -20.78
C THR A 275 10.62 -7.59 -22.23
N ASP A 276 10.62 -8.50 -23.18
CA ASP A 276 10.63 -8.18 -24.62
C ASP A 276 9.23 -7.84 -25.17
N GLU A 277 8.16 -8.32 -24.54
CA GLU A 277 6.79 -7.99 -24.98
C GLU A 277 6.23 -6.70 -24.36
N GLU A 278 6.74 -6.26 -23.19
CA GLU A 278 6.27 -5.01 -22.55
C GLU A 278 6.92 -3.75 -23.14
N LEU A 279 8.08 -3.87 -23.78
CA LEU A 279 8.74 -2.72 -24.42
C LEU A 279 8.10 -2.33 -25.77
N GLU A 280 7.48 -3.28 -26.50
CA GLU A 280 6.75 -2.95 -27.73
C GLU A 280 5.43 -2.21 -27.49
N ASP A 281 4.79 -2.42 -26.32
CA ASP A 281 3.50 -1.75 -25.99
C ASP A 281 3.67 -0.31 -25.44
N SER A 282 4.87 0.09 -25.01
CA SER A 282 5.12 1.46 -24.54
C SER A 282 5.35 2.45 -25.68
N ASP A 283 5.85 1.98 -26.82
CA ASP A 283 6.10 2.83 -27.99
C ASP A 283 4.80 3.15 -28.76
N ASP A 284 3.78 2.28 -28.68
CA ASP A 284 2.48 2.53 -29.31
C ASP A 284 1.66 3.61 -28.57
N LEU A 285 1.93 3.86 -27.28
CA LEU A 285 1.23 4.89 -26.51
C LEU A 285 1.75 6.31 -26.78
N MET A 286 2.98 6.44 -27.27
CA MET A 286 3.59 7.75 -27.54
C MET A 286 3.27 8.27 -28.96
N ASN A 287 2.91 7.39 -29.88
CA ASN A 287 2.62 7.78 -31.26
C ASN A 287 1.18 8.33 -31.50
N ASP A 288 0.28 8.15 -30.54
CA ASP A 288 -1.12 8.63 -30.66
C ASP A 288 -1.31 10.10 -30.18
N VAL A 289 -0.25 10.81 -29.77
CA VAL A 289 -0.33 12.20 -29.24
C VAL A 289 -0.01 13.25 -30.31
N GLU A 290 0.49 12.87 -31.48
CA GLU A 290 0.88 13.80 -32.57
C GLU A 290 -0.01 13.72 -33.84
N ALA A 291 -1.24 13.22 -33.75
CA ALA A 291 -2.16 13.25 -34.89
C ALA A 291 -3.52 13.88 -34.56
#